data_91e62034c01271909f44c7a9464e73d0
#
_entry.id   91e62034c01271909f44c7a9464e73d0
#
_cell.length_a   1.000
_cell.length_b   1.000
_cell.length_c   1.000
_cell.angle_alpha   90.00
_cell.angle_beta   90.00
_cell.angle_gamma   90.00
#
_symmetry.space_group_name_H-M   'P 1'
#
loop_
_entity.id
_entity.type
_entity.pdbx_description
1 polymer ?
#
loop_
_entity_poly.entity_id
_entity_poly.type
_entity_poly.pdbx_seq_one_letter_code
_entity_poly.pdbx_strand_id
1 'polypeptide(L)'
;MQETQPPTSPPAAYAPTDRTVPTRSADRASYDGELVHAILDEGYVCHLGFVRDGAPVVLPTLYARVGERLYVHGSTGSRPLRMAGRTDPGLPVCLTVTHVDGLVLARSAFHHSINYRSVVVHGTAHQVTDPEEKRLALDALVDHVVPGRSADSRPANTKELAATAVLRLDLDEVSAKLRVGGVNDEPEDLSLPHWAGVVPVRREYGTPLADADLAPGTGLPGYLTAL
;
A
#
# COMPACT_ATOMS: atom_id res chain seq x y z
N MET A 1 26.93 11.88 -14.96
CA MET A 1 25.92 10.92 -15.49
C MET A 1 26.01 9.68 -14.61
N GLN A 2 25.19 9.62 -13.56
CA GLN A 2 25.03 8.39 -12.79
C GLN A 2 23.94 7.59 -13.50
N GLU A 3 24.27 6.35 -13.86
CA GLU A 3 23.29 5.37 -14.34
C GLU A 3 22.20 5.19 -13.28
N THR A 4 20.99 5.60 -13.62
CA THR A 4 19.81 5.17 -12.89
C THR A 4 19.76 3.64 -13.02
N GLN A 5 20.02 2.96 -11.93
CA GLN A 5 19.92 1.52 -11.86
C GLN A 5 18.50 1.13 -12.31
N PRO A 6 18.36 0.27 -13.34
CA PRO A 6 17.04 -0.13 -13.82
C PRO A 6 16.27 -0.76 -12.66
N PRO A 7 14.92 -0.67 -12.65
CA PRO A 7 14.11 -1.32 -11.62
C PRO A 7 14.49 -2.80 -11.60
N THR A 8 14.95 -3.27 -10.45
CA THR A 8 15.23 -4.69 -10.23
C THR A 8 13.93 -5.45 -10.42
N SER A 9 13.97 -6.47 -11.27
CA SER A 9 12.83 -7.40 -11.38
C SER A 9 12.46 -7.91 -9.98
N PRO A 10 11.15 -8.14 -9.69
CA PRO A 10 10.76 -8.71 -8.40
C PRO A 10 11.48 -10.03 -8.15
N PRO A 11 11.73 -10.42 -6.90
CA PRO A 11 12.18 -11.77 -6.59
C PRO A 11 11.12 -12.76 -7.09
N ALA A 12 11.53 -13.95 -7.53
CA ALA A 12 10.57 -14.96 -7.96
C ALA A 12 9.56 -15.30 -6.83
N ALA A 13 10.05 -15.34 -5.58
CA ALA A 13 9.21 -15.50 -4.40
C ALA A 13 9.95 -15.00 -3.15
N TYR A 14 9.16 -14.52 -2.16
CA TYR A 14 9.65 -14.25 -0.81
C TYR A 14 9.73 -15.53 0.02
N ALA A 15 10.66 -15.59 0.97
CA ALA A 15 10.74 -16.74 1.88
C ALA A 15 9.65 -16.66 2.96
N PRO A 16 8.87 -17.73 3.20
CA PRO A 16 7.96 -17.79 4.33
C PRO A 16 8.73 -17.70 5.67
N THR A 17 8.16 -16.94 6.61
CA THR A 17 8.69 -16.84 7.99
C THR A 17 7.58 -17.14 8.99
N ASP A 18 7.91 -17.34 10.27
CA ASP A 18 6.93 -17.57 11.33
C ASP A 18 5.88 -16.43 11.41
N ARG A 19 6.24 -15.21 11.01
CA ARG A 19 5.33 -14.06 11.01
C ARG A 19 4.46 -13.96 9.77
N THR A 20 4.89 -14.55 8.65
CA THR A 20 4.20 -14.44 7.36
C THR A 20 3.35 -15.65 7.02
N VAL A 21 3.55 -16.79 7.72
CA VAL A 21 2.72 -18.00 7.55
C VAL A 21 1.41 -17.85 8.32
N PRO A 22 0.24 -17.82 7.64
CA PRO A 22 -1.04 -17.70 8.33
C PRO A 22 -1.41 -19.03 8.99
N THR A 23 -1.90 -18.97 10.22
CA THR A 23 -2.38 -20.13 10.98
C THR A 23 -3.72 -20.68 10.50
N ARG A 24 -4.50 -19.86 9.75
CA ARG A 24 -5.79 -20.25 9.20
C ARG A 24 -5.88 -19.86 7.72
N SER A 25 -6.49 -20.76 6.91
CA SER A 25 -6.59 -20.58 5.45
C SER A 25 -5.23 -20.32 4.81
N ALA A 26 -4.26 -21.21 5.08
CA ALA A 26 -2.91 -21.14 4.54
C ALA A 26 -2.89 -21.27 3.00
N ASP A 27 -3.90 -21.95 2.44
CA ASP A 27 -4.17 -22.07 1.01
C ASP A 27 -4.41 -20.73 0.29
N ARG A 28 -4.72 -19.68 1.03
CA ARG A 28 -4.90 -18.31 0.51
C ARG A 28 -3.64 -17.46 0.55
N ALA A 29 -2.59 -17.95 1.18
CA ALA A 29 -1.32 -17.23 1.23
C ALA A 29 -0.54 -17.43 -0.08
N SER A 30 0.14 -16.37 -0.50
CA SER A 30 1.10 -16.39 -1.59
C SER A 30 2.33 -15.59 -1.22
N TYR A 31 3.48 -16.06 -1.70
CA TYR A 31 4.78 -15.40 -1.54
C TYR A 31 5.36 -15.00 -2.89
N ASP A 32 4.56 -15.10 -3.96
CA ASP A 32 4.94 -14.73 -5.31
C ASP A 32 5.25 -13.23 -5.39
N GLY A 33 6.44 -12.90 -5.89
CA GLY A 33 6.94 -11.53 -5.90
C GLY A 33 6.17 -10.63 -6.87
N GLU A 34 5.78 -11.15 -8.04
CA GLU A 34 5.01 -10.36 -9.02
C GLU A 34 3.63 -10.02 -8.47
N LEU A 35 2.98 -11.00 -7.82
CA LEU A 35 1.67 -10.78 -7.19
C LEU A 35 1.75 -9.77 -6.05
N VAL A 36 2.76 -9.87 -5.18
CA VAL A 36 3.00 -8.91 -4.09
C VAL A 36 3.17 -7.51 -4.64
N HIS A 37 4.02 -7.34 -5.67
CA HIS A 37 4.26 -6.05 -6.31
C HIS A 37 2.98 -5.51 -6.95
N ALA A 38 2.23 -6.33 -7.69
CA ALA A 38 0.98 -5.90 -8.33
C ALA A 38 -0.05 -5.37 -7.31
N ILE A 39 -0.19 -6.03 -6.15
CA ILE A 39 -1.08 -5.57 -5.08
C ILE A 39 -0.58 -4.25 -4.46
N LEU A 40 0.74 -4.13 -4.24
CA LEU A 40 1.32 -2.91 -3.70
C LEU A 40 1.26 -1.74 -4.69
N ASP A 41 1.40 -2.00 -5.99
CA ASP A 41 1.39 -0.95 -7.02
C ASP A 41 -0.01 -0.43 -7.36
N GLU A 42 -1.05 -1.21 -7.09
CA GLU A 42 -2.45 -0.80 -7.32
C GLU A 42 -2.99 0.14 -6.22
N GLY A 43 -2.51 -0.01 -4.98
CA GLY A 43 -2.96 0.78 -3.84
C GLY A 43 -2.01 1.94 -3.53
N TYR A 44 -2.51 3.00 -2.92
CA TYR A 44 -1.69 4.11 -2.44
C TYR A 44 -1.88 4.43 -0.95
N VAL A 45 -2.79 3.73 -0.27
CA VAL A 45 -3.00 3.84 1.18
C VAL A 45 -2.61 2.53 1.85
N CYS A 46 -1.77 2.61 2.86
CA CYS A 46 -1.43 1.51 3.74
C CYS A 46 -1.86 1.79 5.18
N HIS A 47 -1.87 0.75 6.00
CA HIS A 47 -2.02 0.84 7.44
C HIS A 47 -0.69 0.47 8.08
N LEU A 48 0.00 1.46 8.67
CA LEU A 48 1.28 1.28 9.34
C LEU A 48 1.06 1.02 10.82
N GLY A 49 1.31 -0.21 11.25
CA GLY A 49 1.23 -0.66 12.63
C GLY A 49 2.60 -0.63 13.32
N PHE A 50 2.65 -0.16 14.57
CA PHE A 50 3.83 -0.18 15.43
C PHE A 50 3.43 -0.15 16.91
N VAL A 51 4.38 -0.39 17.81
CA VAL A 51 4.15 -0.29 19.26
C VAL A 51 4.72 1.02 19.79
N ARG A 52 3.93 1.73 20.58
CA ARG A 52 4.35 2.95 21.29
C ARG A 52 3.99 2.84 22.76
N ASP A 53 4.97 3.02 23.63
CA ASP A 53 4.78 2.98 25.09
C ASP A 53 4.02 1.71 25.55
N GLY A 54 4.32 0.57 24.91
CA GLY A 54 3.67 -0.71 25.17
C GLY A 54 2.28 -0.88 24.52
N ALA A 55 1.73 0.14 23.87
CA ALA A 55 0.43 0.10 23.22
C ALA A 55 0.57 -0.01 21.70
N PRO A 56 -0.27 -0.83 21.00
CA PRO A 56 -0.31 -0.88 19.56
C PRO A 56 -0.91 0.41 19.00
N VAL A 57 -0.35 0.88 17.90
CA VAL A 57 -0.82 2.04 17.13
C VAL A 57 -0.91 1.63 15.67
N VAL A 58 -1.99 2.01 14.98
CA VAL A 58 -2.16 1.82 13.53
C VAL A 58 -2.51 3.15 12.90
N LEU A 59 -1.76 3.55 11.87
CA LEU A 59 -1.96 4.80 11.15
C LEU A 59 -2.21 4.51 9.66
N PRO A 60 -3.33 4.97 9.07
CA PRO A 60 -3.46 5.03 7.64
C PRO A 60 -2.56 6.13 7.08
N THR A 61 -1.81 5.84 6.03
CA THR A 61 -0.93 6.80 5.38
C THR A 61 -0.71 6.45 3.92
N LEU A 62 -0.24 7.41 3.13
CA LEU A 62 0.22 7.16 1.77
C LEU A 62 1.56 6.41 1.81
N TYR A 63 1.77 5.56 0.82
CA TYR A 63 3.04 4.87 0.60
C TYR A 63 3.38 4.84 -0.89
N ALA A 64 4.63 4.54 -1.19
CA ALA A 64 5.07 4.18 -2.53
C ALA A 64 6.06 3.03 -2.47
N ARG A 65 6.09 2.20 -3.50
CA ARG A 65 7.10 1.16 -3.72
C ARG A 65 8.12 1.62 -4.76
N VAL A 66 9.39 1.44 -4.45
CA VAL A 66 10.50 1.60 -5.41
C VAL A 66 11.41 0.39 -5.29
N GLY A 67 11.39 -0.48 -6.29
CA GLY A 67 12.09 -1.77 -6.21
C GLY A 67 11.59 -2.61 -5.02
N GLU A 68 12.48 -3.10 -4.20
CA GLU A 68 12.20 -3.88 -3.00
C GLU A 68 12.05 -3.02 -1.73
N ARG A 69 11.58 -1.78 -1.88
CA ARG A 69 11.43 -0.85 -0.77
C ARG A 69 10.09 -0.16 -0.78
N LEU A 70 9.50 -0.02 0.40
CA LEU A 70 8.35 0.83 0.65
C LEU A 70 8.78 2.11 1.34
N TYR A 71 8.19 3.22 0.93
CA TYR A 71 8.40 4.53 1.54
C TYR A 71 7.09 5.08 2.06
N VAL A 72 7.14 5.63 3.28
CA VAL A 72 6.06 6.43 3.86
C VAL A 72 6.62 7.77 4.33
N HIS A 73 5.81 8.81 4.31
CA HIS A 73 6.28 10.14 4.68
C HIS A 73 5.36 10.80 5.71
N GLY A 74 5.86 11.87 6.30
CA GLY A 74 5.09 12.72 7.19
C GLY A 74 5.92 13.89 7.72
N SER A 75 5.33 14.68 8.61
CA SER A 75 6.05 15.76 9.27
C SER A 75 7.19 15.21 10.14
N THR A 76 8.31 15.91 10.21
CA THR A 76 9.41 15.62 11.16
C THR A 76 8.95 15.65 12.63
N GLY A 77 7.81 16.29 12.93
CA GLY A 77 7.14 16.24 14.21
C GLY A 77 6.31 14.97 14.45
N SER A 78 6.05 14.17 13.42
CA SER A 78 5.27 12.93 13.54
C SER A 78 5.97 11.90 14.43
N ARG A 79 5.23 11.32 15.37
CA ARG A 79 5.80 10.40 16.37
C ARG A 79 6.46 9.16 15.77
N PRO A 80 5.84 8.39 14.83
CA PRO A 80 6.49 7.21 14.25
C PRO A 80 7.79 7.55 13.52
N LEU A 81 7.80 8.67 12.79
CA LEU A 81 8.98 9.15 12.07
C LEU A 81 10.13 9.53 13.01
N ARG A 82 9.79 10.17 14.14
CA ARG A 82 10.78 10.49 15.20
C ARG A 82 11.27 9.25 15.95
N MET A 83 10.40 8.26 16.14
CA MET A 83 10.79 7.00 16.79
C MET A 83 11.79 6.25 15.93
N ALA A 84 11.52 6.09 14.63
CA ALA A 84 12.43 5.40 13.70
C ALA A 84 13.81 6.06 13.59
N GLY A 85 13.90 7.38 13.77
CA GLY A 85 15.18 8.09 13.80
C GLY A 85 15.93 8.03 15.13
N ARG A 86 15.31 7.49 16.19
CA ARG A 86 15.89 7.42 17.55
C ARG A 86 16.11 6.00 18.05
N THR A 87 15.48 5.02 17.42
CA THR A 87 15.56 3.60 17.80
C THR A 87 16.68 2.94 17.00
N ASP A 88 17.54 2.21 17.63
CA ASP A 88 18.54 1.38 16.98
C ASP A 88 18.08 -0.09 17.08
N PRO A 89 17.95 -0.82 15.97
CA PRO A 89 18.32 -0.50 14.58
C PRO A 89 17.25 0.30 13.79
N GLY A 90 16.12 0.68 14.36
CA GLY A 90 15.01 1.38 13.70
C GLY A 90 13.68 1.05 14.38
N LEU A 91 12.55 1.37 13.77
CA LEU A 91 11.21 1.13 14.32
C LEU A 91 10.63 -0.19 13.79
N PRO A 92 10.41 -1.21 14.64
CA PRO A 92 9.67 -2.40 14.23
C PRO A 92 8.24 -2.03 13.82
N VAL A 93 7.84 -2.48 12.63
CA VAL A 93 6.54 -2.14 12.04
C VAL A 93 5.89 -3.36 11.38
N CYS A 94 4.57 -3.25 11.19
CA CYS A 94 3.79 -4.06 10.27
C CYS A 94 3.02 -3.12 9.35
N LEU A 95 3.24 -3.23 8.03
CA LEU A 95 2.54 -2.44 7.03
C LEU A 95 1.58 -3.34 6.27
N THR A 96 0.32 -2.91 6.12
CA THR A 96 -0.70 -3.69 5.41
C THR A 96 -1.37 -2.85 4.34
N VAL A 97 -1.55 -3.45 3.16
CA VAL A 97 -2.36 -2.95 2.04
C VAL A 97 -3.49 -3.94 1.78
N THR A 98 -4.70 -3.47 1.51
CA THR A 98 -5.85 -4.33 1.24
C THR A 98 -6.74 -3.72 0.17
N HIS A 99 -7.13 -4.55 -0.81
CA HIS A 99 -8.15 -4.26 -1.81
C HIS A 99 -9.35 -5.17 -1.57
N VAL A 100 -10.54 -4.60 -1.64
CA VAL A 100 -11.80 -5.34 -1.61
C VAL A 100 -12.33 -5.42 -3.03
N ASP A 101 -12.43 -6.64 -3.55
CA ASP A 101 -12.80 -6.90 -4.96
C ASP A 101 -14.25 -7.36 -5.10
N GLY A 102 -14.92 -7.75 -4.00
CA GLY A 102 -16.33 -8.15 -4.06
C GLY A 102 -16.92 -8.53 -2.71
N LEU A 103 -18.23 -8.39 -2.61
CA LEU A 103 -19.03 -8.88 -1.48
C LEU A 103 -19.58 -10.25 -1.85
N VAL A 104 -19.34 -11.25 -1.01
CA VAL A 104 -19.80 -12.62 -1.23
C VAL A 104 -20.99 -12.86 -0.30
N LEU A 105 -22.17 -12.88 -0.88
CA LEU A 105 -23.44 -13.03 -0.18
C LEU A 105 -23.88 -14.49 -0.31
N ALA A 106 -23.96 -15.17 0.82
CA ALA A 106 -24.34 -16.56 0.90
C ALA A 106 -25.84 -16.69 1.31
N ARG A 107 -26.38 -17.90 1.21
CA ARG A 107 -27.74 -18.20 1.73
C ARG A 107 -27.75 -18.23 3.24
N SER A 108 -26.66 -18.71 3.84
CA SER A 108 -26.47 -18.69 5.30
C SER A 108 -25.69 -17.44 5.73
N ALA A 109 -26.09 -16.81 6.82
CA ALA A 109 -25.37 -15.67 7.40
C ALA A 109 -23.93 -16.02 7.78
N PHE A 110 -23.67 -17.27 8.13
CA PHE A 110 -22.33 -17.77 8.50
C PHE A 110 -21.35 -17.78 7.33
N HIS A 111 -21.82 -17.98 6.09
CA HIS A 111 -20.98 -18.12 4.90
C HIS A 111 -20.78 -16.83 4.11
N HIS A 112 -21.30 -15.69 4.59
CA HIS A 112 -20.98 -14.38 4.01
C HIS A 112 -19.48 -14.12 4.10
N SER A 113 -18.92 -13.50 3.05
CA SER A 113 -17.48 -13.22 2.95
C SER A 113 -17.22 -12.03 2.04
N ILE A 114 -15.94 -11.73 1.82
CA ILE A 114 -15.47 -10.79 0.79
C ILE A 114 -14.41 -11.44 -0.09
N ASN A 115 -14.37 -11.07 -1.36
CA ASN A 115 -13.19 -11.27 -2.20
C ASN A 115 -12.23 -10.11 -1.97
N TYR A 116 -10.95 -10.42 -1.78
CA TYR A 116 -9.95 -9.43 -1.43
C TYR A 116 -8.56 -9.88 -1.86
N ARG A 117 -7.68 -8.92 -1.98
CA ARG A 117 -6.24 -9.08 -2.09
C ARG A 117 -5.57 -8.22 -1.04
N SER A 118 -4.61 -8.77 -0.31
CA SER A 118 -3.87 -8.03 0.71
C SER A 118 -2.40 -8.42 0.71
N VAL A 119 -1.55 -7.47 1.12
CA VAL A 119 -0.14 -7.69 1.40
C VAL A 119 0.13 -7.24 2.81
N VAL A 120 0.89 -8.05 3.54
CA VAL A 120 1.41 -7.73 4.87
C VAL A 120 2.93 -7.77 4.81
N VAL A 121 3.57 -6.70 5.26
CA VAL A 121 5.02 -6.55 5.32
C VAL A 121 5.42 -6.36 6.78
N HIS A 122 6.25 -7.25 7.30
CA HIS A 122 6.89 -7.10 8.60
C HIS A 122 8.34 -6.66 8.42
N GLY A 123 8.82 -5.77 9.27
CA GLY A 123 10.20 -5.34 9.21
C GLY A 123 10.54 -4.22 10.17
N THR A 124 11.71 -3.67 9.97
CA THR A 124 12.19 -2.50 10.70
C THR A 124 12.23 -1.31 9.77
N ALA A 125 11.45 -0.28 10.08
CA ALA A 125 11.45 0.97 9.32
C ALA A 125 12.60 1.87 9.75
N HIS A 126 13.34 2.39 8.77
CA HIS A 126 14.48 3.27 8.97
C HIS A 126 14.19 4.67 8.43
N GLN A 127 14.65 5.67 9.14
CA GLN A 127 14.56 7.03 8.63
C GLN A 127 15.55 7.24 7.48
N VAL A 128 15.05 7.73 6.34
CA VAL A 128 15.87 8.10 5.20
C VAL A 128 16.61 9.41 5.53
N THR A 129 17.94 9.34 5.57
CA THR A 129 18.81 10.48 5.87
C THR A 129 19.53 11.00 4.63
N ASP A 130 19.73 10.16 3.60
CA ASP A 130 20.32 10.56 2.33
C ASP A 130 19.36 11.50 1.57
N PRO A 131 19.81 12.70 1.17
CA PRO A 131 18.98 13.68 0.48
C PRO A 131 18.47 13.22 -0.90
N GLU A 132 19.26 12.43 -1.62
CA GLU A 132 18.88 11.95 -2.96
C GLU A 132 17.82 10.84 -2.84
N GLU A 133 18.01 9.85 -1.94
CA GLU A 133 16.99 8.84 -1.65
C GLU A 133 15.69 9.48 -1.15
N LYS A 134 15.80 10.54 -0.36
CA LYS A 134 14.63 11.26 0.16
C LYS A 134 13.84 11.95 -0.95
N ARG A 135 14.51 12.59 -1.93
CA ARG A 135 13.83 13.18 -3.09
C ARG A 135 13.17 12.11 -3.93
N LEU A 136 13.92 11.05 -4.28
CA LEU A 136 13.37 9.91 -5.00
C LEU A 136 12.11 9.34 -4.34
N ALA A 137 12.14 9.15 -3.03
CA ALA A 137 10.99 8.63 -2.29
C ALA A 137 9.78 9.58 -2.32
N LEU A 138 10.00 10.90 -2.20
CA LEU A 138 8.93 11.90 -2.24
C LEU A 138 8.32 12.03 -3.63
N ASP A 139 9.13 12.00 -4.69
CA ASP A 139 8.65 11.99 -6.07
C ASP A 139 7.87 10.71 -6.37
N ALA A 140 8.38 9.56 -5.93
CA ALA A 140 7.70 8.28 -6.05
C ALA A 140 6.35 8.26 -5.32
N LEU A 141 6.23 8.89 -4.15
CA LEU A 141 4.95 9.01 -3.42
C LEU A 141 3.91 9.82 -4.19
N VAL A 142 4.34 10.87 -4.89
CA VAL A 142 3.46 11.68 -5.75
C VAL A 142 3.03 10.88 -6.97
N ASP A 143 3.98 10.25 -7.67
CA ASP A 143 3.71 9.50 -8.89
C ASP A 143 2.97 8.20 -8.65
N HIS A 144 3.08 7.61 -7.46
CA HIS A 144 2.32 6.43 -7.09
C HIS A 144 0.82 6.72 -6.95
N VAL A 145 0.46 7.93 -6.49
CA VAL A 145 -0.94 8.37 -6.43
C VAL A 145 -1.44 8.80 -7.81
N VAL A 146 -0.64 9.57 -8.53
CA VAL A 146 -0.98 10.07 -9.88
C VAL A 146 0.28 10.01 -10.75
N PRO A 147 0.41 9.01 -11.62
CA PRO A 147 1.58 8.83 -12.49
C PRO A 147 1.90 10.08 -13.32
N GLY A 148 3.16 10.53 -13.27
CA GLY A 148 3.65 11.71 -13.98
C GLY A 148 3.43 13.05 -13.27
N ARG A 149 2.76 13.06 -12.11
CA ARG A 149 2.45 14.30 -11.38
C ARG A 149 3.68 14.94 -10.73
N SER A 150 4.67 14.18 -10.34
CA SER A 150 5.89 14.72 -9.74
C SER A 150 6.62 15.67 -10.71
N ALA A 151 6.71 15.27 -11.98
CA ALA A 151 7.31 16.08 -13.04
C ALA A 151 6.50 17.35 -13.40
N ASP A 152 5.18 17.30 -13.18
CA ASP A 152 4.25 18.44 -13.42
C ASP A 152 3.96 19.21 -12.12
N SER A 153 4.88 19.20 -11.19
CA SER A 153 4.80 19.93 -9.92
C SER A 153 6.12 20.63 -9.63
N ARG A 154 6.05 21.76 -8.93
CA ARG A 154 7.25 22.42 -8.44
C ARG A 154 7.98 21.49 -7.45
N PRO A 155 9.28 21.23 -7.63
CA PRO A 155 10.06 20.44 -6.68
C PRO A 155 10.02 21.04 -5.25
N ALA A 156 10.10 20.15 -4.26
CA ALA A 156 10.17 20.58 -2.87
C ALA A 156 11.42 21.41 -2.61
N ASN A 157 11.24 22.58 -1.96
CA ASN A 157 12.37 23.42 -1.57
C ASN A 157 13.08 22.89 -0.31
N THR A 158 14.22 23.48 0.04
CA THR A 158 15.05 23.04 1.18
C THR A 158 14.28 23.06 2.50
N LYS A 159 13.40 24.04 2.73
CA LYS A 159 12.59 24.16 3.94
C LYS A 159 11.52 23.06 4.02
N GLU A 160 10.87 22.78 2.92
CA GLU A 160 9.88 21.70 2.80
C GLU A 160 10.53 20.33 3.01
N LEU A 161 11.68 20.09 2.37
CA LEU A 161 12.46 18.87 2.59
C LEU A 161 12.89 18.71 4.06
N ALA A 162 13.33 19.79 4.70
CA ALA A 162 13.71 19.75 6.12
C ALA A 162 12.52 19.48 7.05
N ALA A 163 11.31 19.92 6.68
CA ALA A 163 10.08 19.70 7.46
C ALA A 163 9.46 18.31 7.26
N THR A 164 9.88 17.59 6.22
CA THR A 164 9.35 16.27 5.87
C THR A 164 10.33 15.18 6.29
N ALA A 165 9.84 14.14 6.94
CA ALA A 165 10.59 12.91 7.19
C ALA A 165 10.05 11.76 6.33
N VAL A 166 10.94 10.86 5.94
CA VAL A 166 10.61 9.67 5.14
C VAL A 166 11.12 8.44 5.88
N LEU A 167 10.31 7.40 5.94
CA LEU A 167 10.71 6.05 6.39
C LEU A 167 10.82 5.13 5.19
N ARG A 168 11.83 4.27 5.22
CA ARG A 168 12.03 3.14 4.34
C ARG A 168 11.76 1.85 5.10
N LEU A 169 11.05 0.93 4.45
CA LEU A 169 10.84 -0.45 4.88
C LEU A 169 11.21 -1.37 3.72
N ASP A 170 12.18 -2.25 3.94
CA ASP A 170 12.60 -3.23 2.93
C ASP A 170 11.59 -4.39 2.88
N LEU A 171 11.38 -4.99 1.68
CA LEU A 171 10.44 -6.08 1.44
C LEU A 171 11.10 -7.43 1.72
N ASP A 172 11.50 -7.68 2.98
CA ASP A 172 12.18 -8.91 3.38
C ASP A 172 11.21 -9.99 3.87
N GLU A 173 10.28 -9.61 4.76
CA GLU A 173 9.27 -10.51 5.32
C GLU A 173 7.87 -10.11 4.84
N VAL A 174 7.45 -10.72 3.73
CA VAL A 174 6.25 -10.32 2.99
C VAL A 174 5.38 -11.53 2.72
N SER A 175 4.06 -11.34 2.83
CA SER A 175 3.08 -12.30 2.33
C SER A 175 1.90 -11.59 1.69
N ALA A 176 1.39 -12.15 0.60
CA ALA A 176 0.08 -11.82 0.08
C ALA A 176 -0.96 -12.82 0.61
N LYS A 177 -2.20 -12.36 0.74
CA LYS A 177 -3.33 -13.23 1.04
C LYS A 177 -4.53 -12.82 0.21
N LEU A 178 -5.15 -13.81 -0.45
CA LEU A 178 -6.20 -13.58 -1.41
C LEU A 178 -7.40 -14.49 -1.12
N ARG A 179 -8.59 -13.98 -1.41
CA ARG A 179 -9.78 -14.78 -1.63
C ARG A 179 -10.44 -14.36 -2.92
N VAL A 180 -10.62 -15.31 -3.80
CA VAL A 180 -11.30 -15.14 -5.08
C VAL A 180 -12.33 -16.27 -5.22
N GLY A 181 -13.49 -15.97 -5.72
CA GLY A 181 -14.48 -16.98 -6.03
C GLY A 181 -15.89 -16.67 -5.53
N GLY A 182 -16.76 -17.63 -5.70
CA GLY A 182 -18.17 -17.52 -5.38
C GLY A 182 -18.52 -17.83 -3.93
N VAL A 183 -19.78 -18.12 -3.74
CA VAL A 183 -20.36 -18.55 -2.47
C VAL A 183 -19.94 -19.99 -2.18
N ASN A 184 -19.76 -20.30 -0.92
CA ASN A 184 -19.48 -21.63 -0.42
C ASN A 184 -20.54 -21.99 0.65
N ASP A 185 -21.78 -22.23 0.18
CA ASP A 185 -22.88 -22.69 1.04
C ASP A 185 -22.77 -24.19 1.31
N GLU A 186 -23.33 -24.62 2.43
CA GLU A 186 -23.49 -26.03 2.73
C GLU A 186 -24.56 -26.65 1.80
N PRO A 187 -24.49 -27.96 1.51
CA PRO A 187 -25.45 -28.63 0.62
C PRO A 187 -26.91 -28.46 1.02
N GLU A 188 -27.22 -28.46 2.30
CA GLU A 188 -28.55 -28.27 2.86
C GLU A 188 -29.13 -26.88 2.62
N ASP A 189 -28.27 -25.85 2.50
CA ASP A 189 -28.65 -24.46 2.28
C ASP A 189 -28.97 -24.16 0.81
N LEU A 190 -28.54 -24.99 -0.14
CA LEU A 190 -28.67 -24.72 -1.57
C LEU A 190 -30.13 -24.59 -2.03
N SER A 191 -31.07 -25.24 -1.33
CA SER A 191 -32.52 -25.17 -1.62
C SER A 191 -33.24 -23.97 -1.00
N LEU A 192 -32.55 -23.17 -0.16
CA LEU A 192 -33.17 -22.03 0.51
C LEU A 192 -33.48 -20.91 -0.51
N PRO A 193 -34.65 -20.22 -0.36
CA PRO A 193 -35.11 -19.19 -1.27
C PRO A 193 -34.40 -17.82 -1.02
N HIS A 194 -33.12 -17.85 -0.71
CA HIS A 194 -32.31 -16.66 -0.53
C HIS A 194 -31.39 -16.45 -1.71
N TRP A 195 -31.31 -15.20 -2.20
CA TRP A 195 -30.34 -14.86 -3.23
C TRP A 195 -28.92 -15.04 -2.71
N ALA A 196 -28.05 -15.66 -3.52
CA ALA A 196 -26.65 -15.85 -3.19
C ALA A 196 -25.80 -15.57 -4.44
N GLY A 197 -24.63 -14.95 -4.23
CA GLY A 197 -23.74 -14.57 -5.33
C GLY A 197 -22.67 -13.59 -4.89
N VAL A 198 -21.99 -13.00 -5.87
CA VAL A 198 -20.94 -12.00 -5.65
C VAL A 198 -21.39 -10.66 -6.22
N VAL A 199 -21.30 -9.61 -5.41
CA VAL A 199 -21.41 -8.23 -5.86
C VAL A 199 -19.99 -7.68 -6.06
N PRO A 200 -19.52 -7.46 -7.31
CA PRO A 200 -18.20 -6.90 -7.56
C PRO A 200 -18.05 -5.50 -6.97
N VAL A 201 -16.89 -5.21 -6.39
CA VAL A 201 -16.50 -3.88 -5.93
C VAL A 201 -15.45 -3.33 -6.90
N ARG A 202 -15.62 -2.09 -7.34
CA ARG A 202 -14.69 -1.40 -8.23
C ARG A 202 -14.41 -0.01 -7.67
N ARG A 203 -13.16 0.42 -7.76
CA ARG A 203 -12.78 1.82 -7.53
C ARG A 203 -12.85 2.56 -8.87
N GLU A 204 -13.46 3.71 -8.87
CA GLU A 204 -13.61 4.56 -10.06
C GLU A 204 -13.24 6.00 -9.69
N TYR A 205 -12.51 6.66 -10.56
CA TYR A 205 -12.19 8.07 -10.41
C TYR A 205 -13.31 8.91 -11.06
N GLY A 206 -13.73 9.95 -10.37
CA GLY A 206 -14.71 10.91 -10.89
C GLY A 206 -14.07 11.95 -11.81
N THR A 207 -14.92 12.78 -12.41
CA THR A 207 -14.44 13.92 -13.21
C THR A 207 -13.59 14.87 -12.35
N PRO A 208 -12.37 15.22 -12.79
CA PRO A 208 -11.54 16.18 -12.08
C PRO A 208 -12.23 17.55 -11.90
N LEU A 209 -12.13 18.09 -10.70
CA LEU A 209 -12.65 19.42 -10.36
C LEU A 209 -11.48 20.39 -10.24
N ALA A 210 -11.52 21.47 -11.03
CA ALA A 210 -10.50 22.50 -10.99
C ALA A 210 -10.54 23.27 -9.65
N ASP A 211 -9.36 23.66 -9.15
CA ASP A 211 -9.24 24.57 -8.01
C ASP A 211 -9.76 25.96 -8.37
N ALA A 212 -10.38 26.65 -7.41
CA ALA A 212 -10.95 27.98 -7.62
C ALA A 212 -9.89 29.05 -7.95
N ASP A 213 -8.66 28.86 -7.47
CA ASP A 213 -7.53 29.75 -7.69
C ASP A 213 -6.63 29.31 -8.86
N LEU A 214 -7.12 28.37 -9.70
CA LEU A 214 -6.37 27.94 -10.88
C LEU A 214 -6.12 29.10 -11.82
N ALA A 215 -4.87 29.30 -12.26
CA ALA A 215 -4.51 30.39 -13.14
C ALA A 215 -5.29 30.32 -14.47
N PRO A 216 -5.79 31.46 -15.02
CA PRO A 216 -6.51 31.47 -16.27
C PRO A 216 -5.71 30.81 -17.41
N GLY A 217 -6.37 29.94 -18.18
CA GLY A 217 -5.76 29.24 -19.31
C GLY A 217 -4.97 27.96 -18.92
N THR A 218 -4.89 27.59 -17.64
CA THR A 218 -4.32 26.30 -17.23
C THR A 218 -5.29 25.18 -17.60
N GLY A 219 -4.90 24.35 -18.55
CA GLY A 219 -5.69 23.20 -19.00
C GLY A 219 -5.56 21.99 -18.07
N LEU A 220 -6.50 21.04 -18.17
CA LEU A 220 -6.42 19.75 -17.50
C LEU A 220 -5.29 18.92 -18.14
N PRO A 221 -4.28 18.45 -17.36
CA PRO A 221 -3.23 17.59 -17.88
C PRO A 221 -3.76 16.25 -18.41
N GLY A 222 -3.20 15.77 -19.52
CA GLY A 222 -3.66 14.54 -20.18
C GLY A 222 -3.60 13.29 -19.32
N TYR A 223 -2.63 13.17 -18.40
CA TYR A 223 -2.52 12.03 -17.49
C TYR A 223 -3.67 11.95 -16.48
N LEU A 224 -4.41 13.05 -16.21
CA LEU A 224 -5.59 13.02 -15.35
C LEU A 224 -6.85 12.54 -16.07
N THR A 225 -6.83 12.49 -17.40
CA THR A 225 -7.95 11.93 -18.18
C THR A 225 -7.82 10.42 -18.40
N ALA A 226 -6.69 9.84 -18.00
CA ALA A 226 -6.37 8.41 -18.13
C ALA A 226 -6.50 7.63 -16.80
N LEU A 227 -6.91 8.30 -15.70
CA LEU A 227 -7.13 7.69 -14.37
C LEU A 227 -8.40 6.80 -14.29
#